data_0dda74b6edc4d6f7a4d5614e19b84811
#
_entry.id   0dda74b6edc4d6f7a4d5614e19b84811
#
_cell.length_a   1.000
_cell.length_b   1.000
_cell.length_c   1.000
_cell.angle_alpha   90.00
_cell.angle_beta   90.00
_cell.angle_gamma   90.00
#
_symmetry.space_group_name_H-M   'P 1'
#
loop_
_entity.id
_entity.type
_entity.pdbx_description
1 polymer ?
#
loop_
_entity_poly.entity_id
_entity_poly.type
_entity_poly.pdbx_seq_one_letter_code
_entity_poly.pdbx_strand_id
1 'polypeptide(L)'
;MFGAEVDVDLRAPVDGETIAAVRAALNEHEVLVVRDQDLSGDDMLALGHAFGELLCNPFSPSADDAPELIIFDNHDENPAALTDVWHADETFRAEPPSVTMLHSLIAPSLGGGTMFASMRAAYELLSERMKAFIEGLTALHDFGRFDGLFPNEPDARARLHQIELAHPHPVHPVVRVHPETGRQVLYVNRHFTRRINELPEDEGAALLEFLLTRPSMPEIQLRVDWRAETLVMWDNRSVQHYACHDYYPQRRRMQRVTVAGDRPVADTPPPPRSVQRVVVPNPPEQPEAASVPRRRVLRPFERTGGEVPVS
;
A
#
# COMPACT_ATOMS: atom_id res chain seq x y z
N MET A 1 1.36 -21.81 -10.12
CA MET A 1 2.47 -21.70 -9.13
C MET A 1 2.77 -20.21 -9.00
N PHE A 2 3.04 -19.72 -7.81
CA PHE A 2 3.34 -18.29 -7.57
C PHE A 2 4.83 -18.03 -7.83
N GLY A 3 5.13 -17.12 -8.76
CA GLY A 3 6.46 -16.76 -9.22
C GLY A 3 7.10 -17.76 -10.19
N ALA A 4 7.80 -17.24 -11.18
CA ALA A 4 8.59 -18.02 -12.13
C ALA A 4 9.89 -17.29 -12.48
N GLU A 5 10.98 -18.04 -12.64
CA GLU A 5 12.16 -17.57 -13.36
C GLU A 5 12.03 -17.98 -14.81
N VAL A 6 12.18 -17.03 -15.72
CA VAL A 6 11.96 -17.22 -17.16
C VAL A 6 13.24 -16.92 -17.92
N ASP A 7 13.55 -17.75 -18.89
CA ASP A 7 14.70 -17.60 -19.79
C ASP A 7 14.24 -16.89 -21.07
N VAL A 8 14.41 -15.57 -21.10
CA VAL A 8 14.05 -14.71 -22.23
C VAL A 8 15.02 -13.53 -22.30
N ASP A 9 15.38 -13.12 -23.50
CA ASP A 9 16.15 -11.90 -23.74
C ASP A 9 15.21 -10.73 -23.96
N LEU A 10 15.20 -9.78 -23.01
CA LEU A 10 14.36 -8.58 -23.05
C LEU A 10 15.15 -7.31 -23.38
N ARG A 11 16.40 -7.43 -23.80
CA ARG A 11 17.19 -6.32 -24.34
C ARG A 11 16.56 -5.84 -25.64
N ALA A 12 16.41 -4.56 -25.80
CA ALA A 12 15.71 -3.97 -26.95
C ALA A 12 16.32 -4.35 -28.31
N PRO A 13 15.52 -4.43 -29.40
CA PRO A 13 14.06 -4.35 -29.46
C PRO A 13 13.38 -5.70 -29.21
N VAL A 14 12.37 -5.72 -28.38
CA VAL A 14 11.59 -6.94 -28.09
C VAL A 14 10.38 -7.00 -29.02
N ASP A 15 10.16 -8.13 -29.69
CA ASP A 15 9.02 -8.28 -30.60
C ASP A 15 7.68 -8.50 -29.88
N GLY A 16 6.59 -8.28 -30.61
CA GLY A 16 5.24 -8.37 -30.03
C GLY A 16 4.85 -9.79 -29.57
N GLU A 17 5.42 -10.86 -30.16
CA GLU A 17 5.15 -12.24 -29.75
C GLU A 17 5.80 -12.52 -28.37
N THR A 18 7.04 -12.10 -28.21
CA THR A 18 7.75 -12.19 -26.92
C THR A 18 7.02 -11.39 -25.83
N ILE A 19 6.59 -10.15 -26.11
CA ILE A 19 5.79 -9.35 -25.16
C ILE A 19 4.49 -10.05 -24.77
N ALA A 20 3.78 -10.63 -25.73
CA ALA A 20 2.54 -11.37 -25.46
C ALA A 20 2.81 -12.62 -24.60
N ALA A 21 3.89 -13.34 -24.86
CA ALA A 21 4.29 -14.53 -24.07
C ALA A 21 4.66 -14.13 -22.62
N VAL A 22 5.44 -13.07 -22.44
CA VAL A 22 5.80 -12.55 -21.10
C VAL A 22 4.56 -12.08 -20.35
N ARG A 23 3.62 -11.39 -21.02
CA ARG A 23 2.36 -10.97 -20.41
C ARG A 23 1.50 -12.17 -19.99
N ALA A 24 1.43 -13.20 -20.80
CA ALA A 24 0.71 -14.44 -20.45
C ALA A 24 1.34 -15.15 -19.25
N ALA A 25 2.68 -15.24 -19.21
CA ALA A 25 3.41 -15.79 -18.07
C ALA A 25 3.21 -14.96 -16.80
N LEU A 26 3.18 -13.62 -16.91
CA LEU A 26 2.92 -12.73 -15.77
C LEU A 26 1.51 -12.93 -15.20
N ASN A 27 0.50 -13.08 -16.06
CA ASN A 27 -0.89 -13.39 -15.64
C ASN A 27 -1.02 -14.75 -14.94
N GLU A 28 -0.20 -15.73 -15.33
CA GLU A 28 -0.20 -17.06 -14.73
C GLU A 28 0.55 -17.09 -13.39
N HIS A 29 1.75 -16.48 -13.36
CA HIS A 29 2.69 -16.60 -12.25
C HIS A 29 2.74 -15.39 -11.32
N GLU A 30 2.17 -14.25 -11.69
CA GLU A 30 2.07 -13.00 -10.93
C GLU A 30 3.42 -12.28 -10.70
N VAL A 31 4.54 -13.01 -10.65
CA VAL A 31 5.91 -12.49 -10.53
C VAL A 31 6.82 -13.23 -11.49
N LEU A 32 7.58 -12.50 -12.30
CA LEU A 32 8.60 -13.07 -13.19
C LEU A 32 9.98 -12.54 -12.81
N VAL A 33 10.95 -13.43 -12.79
CA VAL A 33 12.37 -13.11 -12.58
C VAL A 33 13.11 -13.45 -13.88
N VAL A 34 13.79 -12.46 -14.44
CA VAL A 34 14.60 -12.61 -15.67
C VAL A 34 16.03 -12.22 -15.31
N ARG A 35 16.96 -13.18 -15.48
CA ARG A 35 18.37 -12.98 -15.13
C ARG A 35 19.17 -12.50 -16.35
N ASP A 36 20.36 -11.98 -16.08
CA ASP A 36 21.37 -11.63 -17.08
C ASP A 36 20.86 -10.64 -18.14
N GLN A 37 20.10 -9.64 -17.68
CA GLN A 37 19.51 -8.57 -18.47
C GLN A 37 20.34 -7.29 -18.27
N ASP A 38 21.31 -7.03 -19.14
CA ASP A 38 22.02 -5.75 -19.18
C ASP A 38 21.14 -4.70 -19.89
N LEU A 39 20.32 -3.99 -19.08
CA LEU A 39 19.36 -3.01 -19.56
C LEU A 39 19.77 -1.60 -19.16
N SER A 40 19.89 -0.72 -20.14
CA SER A 40 19.99 0.73 -19.90
C SER A 40 18.65 1.33 -19.42
N GLY A 41 18.66 2.61 -19.04
CA GLY A 41 17.41 3.34 -18.74
C GLY A 41 16.48 3.41 -19.94
N ASP A 42 17.03 3.61 -21.15
CA ASP A 42 16.24 3.66 -22.39
C ASP A 42 15.62 2.30 -22.74
N ASP A 43 16.34 1.20 -22.47
CA ASP A 43 15.80 -0.15 -22.66
C ASP A 43 14.65 -0.42 -21.69
N MET A 44 14.78 0.03 -20.42
CA MET A 44 13.70 -0.07 -19.42
C MET A 44 12.46 0.71 -19.82
N LEU A 45 12.64 1.93 -20.35
CA LEU A 45 11.52 2.75 -20.87
C LEU A 45 10.87 2.07 -22.06
N ALA A 46 11.67 1.60 -23.04
CA ALA A 46 11.16 0.92 -24.23
C ALA A 46 10.40 -0.36 -23.88
N LEU A 47 10.94 -1.17 -22.97
CA LEU A 47 10.25 -2.37 -22.45
C LEU A 47 8.95 -2.00 -21.74
N GLY A 48 8.97 -1.00 -20.87
CA GLY A 48 7.79 -0.54 -20.17
C GLY A 48 6.69 -0.07 -21.13
N HIS A 49 7.04 0.74 -22.14
CA HIS A 49 6.11 1.20 -23.17
C HIS A 49 5.51 0.05 -24.01
N ALA A 50 6.22 -1.06 -24.19
CA ALA A 50 5.66 -2.26 -24.83
C ALA A 50 4.54 -2.91 -24.02
N PHE A 51 4.49 -2.63 -22.70
CA PHE A 51 3.41 -3.06 -21.79
C PHE A 51 2.30 -2.02 -21.63
N GLY A 52 2.51 -0.77 -21.96
CA GLY A 52 1.50 0.29 -21.88
C GLY A 52 2.07 1.67 -21.62
N GLU A 53 1.21 2.60 -21.24
CA GLU A 53 1.60 3.94 -20.82
C GLU A 53 2.37 3.88 -19.50
N LEU A 54 3.45 4.66 -19.36
CA LEU A 54 4.24 4.72 -18.14
C LEU A 54 3.72 5.82 -17.21
N LEU A 55 3.81 5.56 -15.92
CA LEU A 55 3.40 6.48 -14.85
C LEU A 55 4.61 7.18 -14.22
N CYS A 56 4.47 8.49 -13.96
CA CYS A 56 5.37 9.22 -13.08
C CYS A 56 4.93 9.06 -11.63
N ASN A 57 5.84 8.68 -10.73
CA ASN A 57 5.57 8.59 -9.30
C ASN A 57 5.77 9.96 -8.65
N PRO A 58 4.80 10.52 -7.91
CA PRO A 58 4.92 11.85 -7.33
C PRO A 58 5.84 11.93 -6.10
N PHE A 59 6.21 10.79 -5.51
CA PHE A 59 6.96 10.70 -4.25
C PHE A 59 8.40 10.21 -4.41
N SER A 60 8.74 9.59 -5.55
CA SER A 60 10.05 9.00 -5.78
C SER A 60 10.95 9.89 -6.64
N PRO A 61 12.27 9.88 -6.44
CA PRO A 61 13.20 10.59 -7.33
C PRO A 61 13.19 9.91 -8.70
N SER A 62 12.98 10.70 -9.74
CA SER A 62 13.10 10.28 -11.15
C SER A 62 14.44 10.67 -11.73
N ALA A 63 14.81 10.07 -12.85
CA ALA A 63 15.94 10.54 -13.66
C ALA A 63 15.61 11.92 -14.25
N ASP A 64 16.60 12.81 -14.35
CA ASP A 64 16.41 14.22 -14.74
C ASP A 64 15.68 14.38 -16.08
N ASP A 65 16.02 13.53 -17.07
CA ASP A 65 15.47 13.59 -18.43
C ASP A 65 14.37 12.54 -18.70
N ALA A 66 14.00 11.73 -17.70
CA ALA A 66 13.00 10.66 -17.85
C ALA A 66 12.17 10.50 -16.56
N PRO A 67 11.09 11.27 -16.40
CA PRO A 67 10.29 11.30 -15.18
C PRO A 67 9.60 9.96 -14.87
N GLU A 68 9.42 9.07 -15.83
CA GLU A 68 8.87 7.72 -15.67
C GLU A 68 9.90 6.72 -15.13
N LEU A 69 11.21 7.02 -15.28
CA LEU A 69 12.29 6.17 -14.80
C LEU A 69 12.72 6.58 -13.39
N ILE A 70 12.44 5.75 -12.41
CA ILE A 70 12.81 5.97 -11.02
C ILE A 70 14.13 5.28 -10.73
N ILE A 71 15.06 5.99 -10.07
CA ILE A 71 16.33 5.46 -9.61
C ILE A 71 16.34 5.41 -8.09
N PHE A 72 16.40 4.20 -7.54
CA PHE A 72 16.67 3.97 -6.12
C PHE A 72 18.16 3.70 -5.94
N ASP A 73 18.83 4.55 -5.20
CA ASP A 73 20.27 4.41 -4.88
C ASP A 73 20.43 4.45 -3.36
N ASN A 74 20.32 3.30 -2.74
CA ASN A 74 20.30 3.17 -1.29
C ASN A 74 21.69 2.74 -0.76
N HIS A 75 22.17 3.46 0.24
CA HIS A 75 23.43 3.26 0.94
C HIS A 75 23.36 3.92 2.32
N ASP A 76 24.44 3.90 3.11
CA ASP A 76 24.46 4.39 4.50
C ASP A 76 23.97 5.83 4.65
N GLU A 77 24.35 6.72 3.70
CA GLU A 77 23.97 8.13 3.74
C GLU A 77 22.60 8.40 3.11
N ASN A 78 22.04 7.43 2.38
CA ASN A 78 20.73 7.50 1.74
C ASN A 78 19.98 6.18 1.95
N PRO A 79 19.53 5.88 3.18
CA PRO A 79 18.81 4.64 3.46
C PRO A 79 17.45 4.61 2.77
N ALA A 80 17.00 3.41 2.41
CA ALA A 80 15.64 3.23 1.90
C ALA A 80 14.62 3.61 2.99
N ALA A 81 13.52 4.20 2.56
CA ALA A 81 12.44 4.61 3.44
C ALA A 81 11.09 4.09 2.93
N LEU A 82 10.21 3.71 3.86
CA LEU A 82 8.81 3.33 3.62
C LEU A 82 8.60 2.10 2.70
N THR A 83 9.64 1.33 2.35
CA THR A 83 9.52 0.18 1.45
C THR A 83 9.54 -1.17 2.17
N ASP A 84 9.81 -1.16 3.48
CA ASP A 84 9.78 -2.30 4.40
C ASP A 84 8.39 -2.53 5.04
N VAL A 85 7.37 -2.36 4.22
CA VAL A 85 5.96 -2.58 4.57
C VAL A 85 5.28 -3.29 3.40
N TRP A 86 4.44 -4.29 3.67
CA TRP A 86 3.66 -4.96 2.64
C TRP A 86 2.72 -3.98 1.92
N HIS A 87 2.91 -3.82 0.61
CA HIS A 87 2.12 -2.91 -0.21
C HIS A 87 2.02 -3.35 -1.68
N ALA A 88 0.98 -2.91 -2.34
CA ALA A 88 0.92 -2.77 -3.79
C ALA A 88 1.17 -1.31 -4.14
N ASP A 89 1.85 -1.05 -5.25
CA ASP A 89 2.23 0.31 -5.66
C ASP A 89 1.01 1.19 -5.92
N GLU A 90 1.07 2.41 -5.41
CA GLU A 90 0.24 3.57 -5.77
C GLU A 90 -1.28 3.32 -5.79
N THR A 91 -1.79 2.49 -4.89
CA THR A 91 -3.24 2.24 -4.80
C THR A 91 -4.04 3.45 -4.31
N PHE A 92 -3.38 4.58 -4.04
CA PHE A 92 -4.00 5.90 -3.84
C PHE A 92 -4.51 6.53 -5.15
N ARG A 93 -4.19 5.97 -6.31
CA ARG A 93 -4.72 6.43 -7.60
C ARG A 93 -6.10 5.82 -7.86
N ALA A 94 -6.96 6.55 -8.59
CA ALA A 94 -8.23 6.01 -9.07
C ALA A 94 -8.02 4.82 -10.03
N GLU A 95 -6.93 4.85 -10.78
CA GLU A 95 -6.44 3.81 -11.68
C GLU A 95 -4.99 3.47 -11.29
N PRO A 96 -4.82 2.51 -10.35
CA PRO A 96 -3.50 2.10 -9.89
C PRO A 96 -2.70 1.38 -10.98
N PRO A 97 -1.36 1.30 -10.85
CA PRO A 97 -0.51 0.59 -11.80
C PRO A 97 -0.94 -0.86 -12.04
N SER A 98 -0.72 -1.34 -13.28
CA SER A 98 -0.91 -2.75 -13.65
C SER A 98 0.34 -3.58 -13.42
N VAL A 99 1.48 -3.14 -13.96
CA VAL A 99 2.75 -3.87 -13.90
C VAL A 99 3.85 -2.94 -13.39
N THR A 100 4.67 -3.44 -12.50
CA THR A 100 5.93 -2.79 -12.12
C THR A 100 7.10 -3.65 -12.55
N MET A 101 8.13 -3.00 -13.10
CA MET A 101 9.38 -3.61 -13.53
C MET A 101 10.51 -2.97 -12.75
N LEU A 102 11.28 -3.79 -12.04
CA LEU A 102 12.43 -3.36 -11.24
C LEU A 102 13.68 -4.09 -11.72
N HIS A 103 14.68 -3.34 -12.12
CA HIS A 103 15.94 -3.86 -12.62
C HIS A 103 17.10 -3.50 -11.68
N SER A 104 17.97 -4.46 -11.41
CA SER A 104 19.10 -4.30 -10.50
C SER A 104 20.36 -3.87 -11.23
N LEU A 105 20.85 -2.66 -10.93
CA LEU A 105 22.14 -2.13 -11.39
C LEU A 105 23.28 -2.52 -10.45
N ILE A 106 23.03 -2.41 -9.12
CA ILE A 106 23.97 -2.84 -8.06
C ILE A 106 23.17 -3.61 -7.04
N ALA A 107 23.53 -4.88 -6.86
CA ALA A 107 22.95 -5.74 -5.83
C ALA A 107 23.94 -5.95 -4.67
N PRO A 108 23.49 -5.91 -3.42
CA PRO A 108 24.33 -6.30 -2.28
C PRO A 108 24.68 -7.78 -2.37
N SER A 109 25.85 -8.16 -1.87
CA SER A 109 26.29 -9.57 -1.87
C SER A 109 25.52 -10.42 -0.85
N LEU A 110 24.87 -9.79 0.12
CA LEU A 110 24.08 -10.43 1.17
C LEU A 110 22.89 -9.52 1.52
N GLY A 111 21.71 -10.12 1.65
CA GLY A 111 20.49 -9.38 1.99
C GLY A 111 19.90 -8.59 0.83
N GLY A 112 19.07 -7.60 1.11
CA GLY A 112 18.43 -6.71 0.14
C GLY A 112 17.40 -7.36 -0.78
N GLY A 113 16.95 -8.59 -0.45
CA GLY A 113 15.92 -9.29 -1.21
C GLY A 113 14.60 -8.55 -1.22
N THR A 114 13.74 -8.90 -2.17
CA THR A 114 12.35 -8.44 -2.19
C THR A 114 11.42 -9.64 -1.94
N MET A 115 10.54 -9.48 -0.95
CA MET A 115 9.47 -10.43 -0.69
C MET A 115 8.25 -10.04 -1.52
N PHE A 116 7.59 -11.03 -2.10
CA PHE A 116 6.32 -10.90 -2.82
C PHE A 116 5.27 -11.79 -2.15
N ALA A 117 4.01 -11.38 -2.17
CA ALA A 117 2.89 -12.16 -1.67
C ALA A 117 1.74 -12.14 -2.67
N SER A 118 1.21 -13.32 -3.03
CA SER A 118 0.04 -13.44 -3.89
C SER A 118 -1.24 -13.08 -3.13
N MET A 119 -1.83 -11.96 -3.46
CA MET A 119 -3.09 -11.52 -2.85
C MET A 119 -4.30 -12.26 -3.42
N ARG A 120 -4.14 -12.91 -4.59
CA ARG A 120 -5.09 -13.91 -5.09
C ARG A 120 -5.11 -15.13 -4.18
N ALA A 121 -3.95 -15.71 -3.87
CA ALA A 121 -3.86 -16.85 -2.95
C ALA A 121 -4.29 -16.45 -1.53
N ALA A 122 -3.99 -15.22 -1.08
CA ALA A 122 -4.48 -14.68 0.19
C ALA A 122 -6.01 -14.68 0.27
N TYR A 123 -6.69 -14.31 -0.82
CA TYR A 123 -8.15 -14.40 -0.93
C TYR A 123 -8.64 -15.85 -0.95
N GLU A 124 -8.02 -16.70 -1.77
CA GLU A 124 -8.40 -18.12 -1.92
C GLU A 124 -8.35 -18.88 -0.58
N LEU A 125 -7.39 -18.55 0.29
CA LEU A 125 -7.20 -19.14 1.61
C LEU A 125 -8.14 -18.59 2.70
N LEU A 126 -8.97 -17.60 2.40
CA LEU A 126 -10.02 -17.19 3.33
C LEU A 126 -11.14 -18.25 3.38
N SER A 127 -11.78 -18.38 4.55
CA SER A 127 -12.97 -19.23 4.65
C SER A 127 -14.09 -18.67 3.78
N GLU A 128 -15.00 -19.54 3.29
CA GLU A 128 -16.15 -19.11 2.49
C GLU A 128 -17.05 -18.10 3.24
N ARG A 129 -17.12 -18.19 4.56
CA ARG A 129 -17.81 -17.18 5.39
C ARG A 129 -17.14 -15.82 5.37
N MET A 130 -15.80 -15.79 5.41
CA MET A 130 -15.06 -14.54 5.33
C MET A 130 -15.15 -13.95 3.92
N LYS A 131 -15.04 -14.76 2.87
CA LYS A 131 -15.23 -14.32 1.49
C LYS A 131 -16.59 -13.67 1.30
N ALA A 132 -17.66 -14.36 1.73
CA ALA A 132 -19.02 -13.84 1.66
C ALA A 132 -19.22 -12.57 2.52
N PHE A 133 -18.51 -12.44 3.64
CA PHE A 133 -18.59 -11.26 4.50
C PHE A 133 -17.93 -10.02 3.89
N ILE A 134 -16.79 -10.19 3.21
CA ILE A 134 -16.05 -9.07 2.60
C ILE A 134 -16.49 -8.77 1.17
N GLU A 135 -17.34 -9.61 0.60
CA GLU A 135 -17.88 -9.41 -0.76
C GLU A 135 -18.65 -8.10 -0.84
N GLY A 136 -18.34 -7.29 -1.83
CA GLY A 136 -18.95 -5.98 -2.04
C GLY A 136 -18.51 -4.87 -1.08
N LEU A 137 -17.72 -5.16 -0.04
CA LEU A 137 -17.15 -4.10 0.80
C LEU A 137 -16.16 -3.25 0.02
N THR A 138 -16.07 -1.97 0.40
CA THR A 138 -15.14 -1.01 -0.18
C THR A 138 -14.21 -0.41 0.87
N ALA A 139 -13.04 0.02 0.45
CA ALA A 139 -12.06 0.66 1.31
C ALA A 139 -11.60 2.00 0.75
N LEU A 140 -11.40 2.97 1.64
CA LEU A 140 -10.78 4.25 1.31
C LEU A 140 -9.28 4.07 1.24
N HIS A 141 -8.67 4.57 0.17
CA HIS A 141 -7.21 4.63 0.00
C HIS A 141 -6.72 6.07 -0.04
N ASP A 142 -5.57 6.32 0.56
CA ASP A 142 -4.87 7.60 0.51
C ASP A 142 -3.34 7.39 0.62
N PHE A 143 -2.58 8.48 0.61
CA PHE A 143 -1.14 8.48 0.75
C PHE A 143 -0.65 9.21 2.01
N GLY A 144 -1.49 9.39 3.03
CA GLY A 144 -1.15 10.15 4.25
C GLY A 144 0.07 9.64 5.02
N ARG A 145 0.51 8.39 4.80
CA ARG A 145 1.79 7.90 5.33
C ARG A 145 3.02 8.59 4.72
N PHE A 146 2.85 9.23 3.57
CA PHE A 146 3.90 9.94 2.86
C PHE A 146 4.00 11.43 3.27
N ASP A 147 3.09 11.93 4.10
CA ASP A 147 3.11 13.32 4.59
C ASP A 147 4.42 13.69 5.26
N GLY A 148 5.05 12.72 5.94
CA GLY A 148 6.35 12.87 6.58
C GLY A 148 7.52 13.14 5.63
N LEU A 149 7.37 12.85 4.33
CA LEU A 149 8.37 13.18 3.30
C LEU A 149 8.35 14.67 2.93
N PHE A 150 7.31 15.40 3.34
CA PHE A 150 7.16 16.82 3.07
C PHE A 150 7.39 17.62 4.35
N PRO A 151 8.52 18.30 4.50
CA PRO A 151 8.80 19.15 5.65
C PRO A 151 7.76 20.27 5.78
N ASN A 152 7.66 20.85 6.98
CA ASN A 152 6.66 21.89 7.26
C ASN A 152 7.09 23.28 6.70
N GLU A 153 7.57 23.30 5.48
CA GLU A 153 7.97 24.48 4.72
C GLU A 153 6.91 24.81 3.66
N PRO A 154 6.68 26.10 3.34
CA PRO A 154 5.61 26.51 2.44
C PRO A 154 5.62 25.80 1.09
N ASP A 155 6.79 25.67 0.44
CA ASP A 155 6.92 25.06 -0.88
C ASP A 155 6.64 23.55 -0.84
N ALA A 156 7.14 22.85 0.19
CA ALA A 156 6.88 21.42 0.38
C ALA A 156 5.40 21.14 0.63
N ARG A 157 4.76 21.98 1.46
CA ARG A 157 3.31 21.87 1.72
C ARG A 157 2.47 22.24 0.51
N ALA A 158 2.88 23.23 -0.28
CA ALA A 158 2.21 23.56 -1.53
C ALA A 158 2.31 22.40 -2.53
N ARG A 159 3.48 21.73 -2.63
CA ARG A 159 3.66 20.54 -3.47
C ARG A 159 2.77 19.39 -3.00
N LEU A 160 2.74 19.09 -1.70
CA LEU A 160 1.84 18.05 -1.15
C LEU A 160 0.39 18.34 -1.52
N HIS A 161 -0.06 19.59 -1.34
CA HIS A 161 -1.43 19.99 -1.70
C HIS A 161 -1.74 19.82 -3.20
N GLN A 162 -0.79 20.09 -4.09
CA GLN A 162 -0.96 19.80 -5.52
C GLN A 162 -1.11 18.31 -5.80
N ILE A 163 -0.38 17.45 -5.08
CA ILE A 163 -0.52 15.99 -5.19
C ILE A 163 -1.90 15.54 -4.69
N GLU A 164 -2.40 16.11 -3.58
CA GLU A 164 -3.75 15.83 -3.06
C GLU A 164 -4.85 16.22 -4.05
N LEU A 165 -4.71 17.36 -4.72
CA LEU A 165 -5.65 17.80 -5.75
C LEU A 165 -5.62 16.91 -7.00
N ALA A 166 -4.43 16.44 -7.39
CA ALA A 166 -4.25 15.55 -8.54
C ALA A 166 -4.73 14.11 -8.25
N HIS A 167 -4.66 13.68 -7.00
CA HIS A 167 -5.00 12.33 -6.56
C HIS A 167 -6.01 12.36 -5.40
N PRO A 168 -7.28 12.72 -5.67
CA PRO A 168 -8.33 12.65 -4.66
C PRO A 168 -8.47 11.20 -4.20
N HIS A 169 -8.63 11.02 -2.89
CA HIS A 169 -8.60 9.72 -2.23
C HIS A 169 -9.66 8.77 -2.81
N PRO A 170 -9.26 7.70 -3.54
CA PRO A 170 -10.20 6.79 -4.17
C PRO A 170 -10.81 5.81 -3.17
N VAL A 171 -11.97 5.31 -3.57
CA VAL A 171 -12.60 4.16 -2.94
C VAL A 171 -12.43 2.96 -3.87
N HIS A 172 -11.79 1.91 -3.37
CA HIS A 172 -11.59 0.66 -4.10
C HIS A 172 -12.36 -0.49 -3.44
N PRO A 173 -12.73 -1.54 -4.18
CA PRO A 173 -13.29 -2.75 -3.57
C PRO A 173 -12.26 -3.43 -2.68
N VAL A 174 -12.69 -4.01 -1.54
CA VAL A 174 -11.84 -4.85 -0.69
C VAL A 174 -11.40 -6.11 -1.44
N VAL A 175 -12.26 -6.61 -2.33
CA VAL A 175 -11.97 -7.72 -3.25
C VAL A 175 -12.20 -7.21 -4.68
N ARG A 176 -11.12 -7.12 -5.47
CA ARG A 176 -11.22 -6.78 -6.89
C ARG A 176 -11.25 -8.02 -7.77
N VAL A 177 -11.79 -7.89 -8.97
CA VAL A 177 -11.60 -8.87 -10.06
C VAL A 177 -10.39 -8.45 -10.89
N HIS A 178 -9.51 -9.40 -11.15
CA HIS A 178 -8.38 -9.17 -12.04
C HIS A 178 -8.86 -9.12 -13.50
N PRO A 179 -8.59 -8.04 -14.26
CA PRO A 179 -9.25 -7.80 -15.56
C PRO A 179 -8.90 -8.84 -16.63
N GLU A 180 -7.69 -9.42 -16.58
CA GLU A 180 -7.24 -10.38 -17.61
C GLU A 180 -7.50 -11.83 -17.22
N THR A 181 -7.50 -12.16 -15.92
CA THR A 181 -7.66 -13.56 -15.47
C THR A 181 -9.05 -13.87 -14.92
N GLY A 182 -9.85 -12.85 -14.61
CA GLY A 182 -11.16 -13.00 -13.95
C GLY A 182 -11.09 -13.49 -12.50
N ARG A 183 -9.89 -13.63 -11.93
CA ARG A 183 -9.70 -14.13 -10.54
C ARG A 183 -9.95 -13.03 -9.53
N GLN A 184 -10.51 -13.40 -8.38
CA GLN A 184 -10.69 -12.49 -7.25
C GLN A 184 -9.40 -12.32 -6.47
N VAL A 185 -9.13 -11.07 -6.06
CA VAL A 185 -7.90 -10.66 -5.40
C VAL A 185 -8.24 -9.81 -4.18
N LEU A 186 -7.65 -10.10 -3.04
CA LEU A 186 -7.75 -9.24 -1.86
C LEU A 186 -6.97 -7.95 -2.08
N TYR A 187 -7.68 -6.80 -2.08
CA TYR A 187 -7.14 -5.52 -2.54
C TYR A 187 -7.09 -4.46 -1.44
N VAL A 188 -6.46 -4.79 -0.34
CA VAL A 188 -6.14 -3.88 0.77
C VAL A 188 -4.65 -3.99 1.09
N ASN A 189 -3.99 -2.89 1.45
CA ASN A 189 -2.59 -2.88 1.83
C ASN A 189 -2.30 -1.86 2.92
N ARG A 190 -1.20 -2.05 3.65
CA ARG A 190 -0.87 -1.26 4.83
C ARG A 190 -0.42 0.18 4.50
N HIS A 191 0.08 0.42 3.29
CA HIS A 191 0.53 1.76 2.90
C HIS A 191 -0.63 2.71 2.66
N PHE A 192 -1.63 2.26 1.92
CA PHE A 192 -2.62 3.15 1.33
C PHE A 192 -4.04 2.93 1.85
N THR A 193 -4.39 1.74 2.35
CA THR A 193 -5.75 1.48 2.84
C THR A 193 -5.94 2.05 4.23
N ARG A 194 -7.00 2.85 4.42
CA ARG A 194 -7.29 3.57 5.68
C ARG A 194 -8.44 2.98 6.46
N ARG A 195 -9.52 2.65 5.80
CA ARG A 195 -10.72 2.14 6.45
C ARG A 195 -11.59 1.36 5.47
N ILE A 196 -12.44 0.52 6.01
CA ILE A 196 -13.56 -0.10 5.30
C ILE A 196 -14.78 0.80 5.47
N ASN A 197 -15.52 1.06 4.38
CA ASN A 197 -16.53 2.13 4.38
C ASN A 197 -17.88 1.68 4.93
N GLU A 198 -18.26 0.41 4.77
CA GLU A 198 -19.61 -0.11 5.07
C GLU A 198 -19.78 -0.54 6.53
N LEU A 199 -18.68 -0.59 7.28
CA LEU A 199 -18.68 -1.03 8.68
C LEU A 199 -18.51 0.14 9.65
N PRO A 200 -18.99 0.03 10.91
CA PRO A 200 -18.59 0.90 12.01
C PRO A 200 -17.06 0.94 12.16
N GLU A 201 -16.52 2.01 12.72
CA GLU A 201 -15.08 2.25 12.77
C GLU A 201 -14.31 1.14 13.48
N ASP A 202 -14.79 0.65 14.62
CA ASP A 202 -14.16 -0.40 15.41
C ASP A 202 -14.22 -1.77 14.71
N GLU A 203 -15.36 -2.14 14.13
CA GLU A 203 -15.51 -3.37 13.36
C GLU A 203 -14.66 -3.34 12.07
N GLY A 204 -14.72 -2.20 11.35
CA GLY A 204 -13.94 -2.00 10.13
C GLY A 204 -12.44 -2.03 10.39
N ALA A 205 -11.97 -1.43 11.48
CA ALA A 205 -10.57 -1.46 11.88
C ALA A 205 -10.10 -2.88 12.24
N ALA A 206 -10.90 -3.64 12.98
CA ALA A 206 -10.58 -5.02 13.35
C ALA A 206 -10.51 -5.93 12.11
N LEU A 207 -11.47 -5.81 11.19
CA LEU A 207 -11.45 -6.54 9.93
C LEU A 207 -10.26 -6.16 9.06
N LEU A 208 -10.02 -4.86 8.89
CA LEU A 208 -8.91 -4.36 8.08
C LEU A 208 -7.57 -4.88 8.61
N GLU A 209 -7.33 -4.81 9.93
CA GLU A 209 -6.09 -5.33 10.52
C GLU A 209 -5.93 -6.83 10.27
N PHE A 210 -6.98 -7.63 10.40
CA PHE A 210 -6.95 -9.05 10.03
C PHE A 210 -6.55 -9.24 8.56
N LEU A 211 -7.15 -8.52 7.62
CA LEU A 211 -6.85 -8.64 6.20
C LEU A 211 -5.43 -8.20 5.87
N LEU A 212 -4.91 -7.17 6.57
CA LEU A 212 -3.54 -6.65 6.41
C LEU A 212 -2.45 -7.61 6.92
N THR A 213 -2.80 -8.63 7.70
CA THR A 213 -1.85 -9.69 8.09
C THR A 213 -1.68 -10.76 7.01
N ARG A 214 -2.57 -10.85 6.02
CA ARG A 214 -2.58 -11.95 5.04
C ARG A 214 -1.32 -12.06 4.18
N PRO A 215 -0.68 -10.96 3.72
CA PRO A 215 0.57 -11.06 2.98
C PRO A 215 1.71 -11.73 3.74
N SER A 216 1.65 -11.76 5.08
CA SER A 216 2.69 -12.35 5.93
C SER A 216 2.60 -13.88 6.07
N MET A 217 1.67 -14.54 5.37
CA MET A 217 1.55 -16.00 5.37
C MET A 217 2.65 -16.63 4.50
N PRO A 218 3.50 -17.52 5.05
CA PRO A 218 4.63 -18.09 4.30
C PRO A 218 4.23 -18.85 3.03
N GLU A 219 3.06 -19.48 3.03
CA GLU A 219 2.58 -20.33 1.93
C GLU A 219 2.26 -19.57 0.66
N ILE A 220 2.09 -18.26 0.73
CA ILE A 220 1.77 -17.40 -0.41
C ILE A 220 2.91 -16.45 -0.78
N GLN A 221 4.07 -16.62 -0.17
CA GLN A 221 5.22 -15.74 -0.34
C GLN A 221 6.26 -16.32 -1.30
N LEU A 222 6.96 -15.40 -1.95
CA LEU A 222 8.18 -15.64 -2.71
C LEU A 222 9.21 -14.60 -2.26
N ARG A 223 10.45 -15.04 -1.99
CA ARG A 223 11.60 -14.13 -1.82
C ARG A 223 12.47 -14.20 -3.06
N VAL A 224 12.74 -13.04 -3.64
CA VAL A 224 13.69 -12.88 -4.73
C VAL A 224 14.99 -12.31 -4.18
N ASP A 225 16.08 -13.06 -4.37
CA ASP A 225 17.42 -12.57 -4.11
C ASP A 225 17.98 -11.90 -5.37
N TRP A 226 18.45 -10.67 -5.20
CA TRP A 226 18.94 -9.85 -6.29
C TRP A 226 20.39 -10.21 -6.67
N ARG A 227 20.64 -10.21 -7.96
CA ARG A 227 21.98 -10.15 -8.57
C ARG A 227 22.00 -8.95 -9.49
N ALA A 228 23.17 -8.42 -9.84
CA ALA A 228 23.26 -7.41 -10.90
C ALA A 228 22.57 -7.94 -12.17
N GLU A 229 22.06 -7.04 -12.98
CA GLU A 229 21.38 -7.37 -14.25
C GLU A 229 20.17 -8.32 -14.10
N THR A 230 19.54 -8.32 -12.94
CA THR A 230 18.28 -9.03 -12.74
C THR A 230 17.12 -8.09 -12.94
N LEU A 231 16.19 -8.46 -13.83
CA LEU A 231 14.88 -7.81 -13.97
C LEU A 231 13.83 -8.65 -13.24
N VAL A 232 13.01 -7.99 -12.43
CA VAL A 232 11.81 -8.59 -11.84
C VAL A 232 10.60 -7.78 -12.28
N MET A 233 9.59 -8.49 -12.76
CA MET A 233 8.30 -7.93 -13.15
C MET A 233 7.22 -8.52 -12.26
N TRP A 234 6.29 -7.72 -11.78
CA TRP A 234 5.14 -8.22 -11.03
C TRP A 234 3.84 -7.55 -11.43
N ASP A 235 2.77 -8.31 -11.35
CA ASP A 235 1.42 -7.81 -11.52
C ASP A 235 0.96 -7.10 -10.26
N ASN A 236 0.99 -5.78 -10.26
CA ASN A 236 0.62 -4.94 -9.13
C ASN A 236 -0.87 -5.04 -8.76
N ARG A 237 -1.69 -5.62 -9.64
CA ARG A 237 -3.12 -5.85 -9.43
C ARG A 237 -3.40 -7.04 -8.52
N SER A 238 -2.44 -7.98 -8.40
CA SER A 238 -2.58 -9.23 -7.65
C SER A 238 -1.47 -9.50 -6.63
N VAL A 239 -0.41 -8.68 -6.57
CA VAL A 239 0.77 -8.90 -5.73
C VAL A 239 0.97 -7.74 -4.77
N GLN A 240 1.33 -8.06 -3.52
CA GLN A 240 2.01 -7.12 -2.63
C GLN A 240 3.48 -7.48 -2.50
N HIS A 241 4.30 -6.48 -2.24
CA HIS A 241 5.74 -6.66 -2.05
C HIS A 241 6.26 -5.92 -0.83
N TYR A 242 7.48 -6.32 -0.40
CA TYR A 242 8.17 -5.82 0.78
C TYR A 242 9.67 -5.84 0.48
N ALA A 243 10.35 -4.71 0.57
CA ALA A 243 11.81 -4.64 0.40
C ALA A 243 12.51 -4.93 1.73
N CYS A 244 13.38 -5.95 1.75
CA CYS A 244 14.16 -6.27 2.95
C CYS A 244 15.31 -5.27 3.09
N HIS A 245 15.44 -4.66 4.27
CA HIS A 245 16.49 -3.70 4.60
C HIS A 245 17.68 -4.34 5.34
N ASP A 246 17.92 -5.62 5.11
CA ASP A 246 18.93 -6.46 5.77
C ASP A 246 20.30 -6.47 5.06
N TYR A 247 20.61 -5.44 4.27
CA TYR A 247 21.83 -5.36 3.44
C TYR A 247 22.83 -4.26 3.83
N TYR A 248 22.44 -3.32 4.68
CA TYR A 248 23.37 -2.25 5.10
C TYR A 248 24.61 -2.81 5.80
N PRO A 249 25.80 -2.21 5.55
CA PRO A 249 26.08 -0.94 4.84
C PRO A 249 26.27 -1.07 3.31
N GLN A 250 25.94 -2.21 2.69
CA GLN A 250 26.15 -2.39 1.26
C GLN A 250 25.22 -1.49 0.43
N ARG A 251 25.70 -1.04 -0.72
CA ARG A 251 24.90 -0.24 -1.66
C ARG A 251 23.94 -1.14 -2.45
N ARG A 252 22.73 -0.67 -2.66
CA ARG A 252 21.71 -1.27 -3.54
C ARG A 252 21.22 -0.21 -4.50
N ARG A 253 21.44 -0.40 -5.83
CA ARG A 253 20.97 0.54 -6.84
C ARG A 253 20.08 -0.16 -7.84
N MET A 254 18.88 0.39 -8.02
CA MET A 254 17.84 -0.17 -8.86
C MET A 254 17.25 0.91 -9.78
N GLN A 255 16.73 0.48 -10.93
CA GLN A 255 15.90 1.34 -11.79
C GLN A 255 14.51 0.71 -11.95
N ARG A 256 13.47 1.53 -11.96
CA ARG A 256 12.08 1.09 -11.99
C ARG A 256 11.27 1.86 -13.01
N VAL A 257 10.41 1.14 -13.76
CA VAL A 257 9.31 1.71 -14.53
C VAL A 257 8.00 1.08 -14.07
N THR A 258 6.91 1.84 -14.19
CA THR A 258 5.60 1.43 -13.71
C THR A 258 4.56 1.71 -14.80
N VAL A 259 3.84 0.68 -15.19
CA VAL A 259 2.85 0.73 -16.28
C VAL A 259 1.48 1.11 -15.72
N ALA A 260 0.77 2.02 -16.39
CA ALA A 260 -0.60 2.39 -16.08
C ALA A 260 -1.53 1.18 -16.02
N GLY A 261 -2.52 1.24 -15.16
CA GLY A 261 -3.48 0.16 -14.97
C GLY A 261 -4.91 0.60 -15.14
N ASP A 262 -5.79 -0.18 -14.56
CA ASP A 262 -7.24 -0.02 -14.66
C ASP A 262 -7.86 0.36 -13.29
N ARG A 263 -9.07 0.90 -13.36
CA ARG A 263 -9.88 1.12 -12.16
C ARG A 263 -10.26 -0.24 -11.56
N PRO A 264 -9.93 -0.52 -10.27
CA PRO A 264 -10.35 -1.74 -9.60
C PRO A 264 -11.88 -1.87 -9.56
N VAL A 265 -12.38 -3.03 -9.99
CA VAL A 265 -13.82 -3.36 -9.97
C VAL A 265 -14.06 -4.62 -9.16
N ALA A 266 -15.25 -4.71 -8.54
CA ALA A 266 -15.75 -5.90 -7.86
C ALA A 266 -16.76 -6.64 -8.74
N ASP A 267 -16.98 -7.93 -8.48
CA ASP A 267 -18.06 -8.70 -9.12
C ASP A 267 -19.42 -8.22 -8.63
N THR A 268 -19.52 -7.87 -7.35
CA THR A 268 -20.75 -7.45 -6.68
C THR A 268 -20.65 -5.99 -6.26
N PRO A 269 -21.68 -5.15 -6.50
CA PRO A 269 -21.70 -3.79 -6.01
C PRO A 269 -21.74 -3.77 -4.46
N PRO A 270 -21.19 -2.70 -3.83
CA PRO A 270 -21.21 -2.58 -2.38
C PRO A 270 -22.64 -2.61 -1.83
N PRO A 271 -22.87 -3.25 -0.67
CA PRO A 271 -24.16 -3.23 -0.02
C PRO A 271 -24.58 -1.79 0.35
N PRO A 272 -25.87 -1.46 0.34
CA PRO A 272 -26.32 -0.15 0.72
C PRO A 272 -25.90 0.16 2.16
N ARG A 273 -25.38 1.34 2.41
CA ARG A 273 -25.05 1.78 3.78
C ARG A 273 -26.32 1.68 4.63
N SER A 274 -26.34 0.80 5.61
CA SER A 274 -27.37 0.78 6.62
C SER A 274 -27.16 1.99 7.54
N VAL A 275 -27.83 3.10 7.23
CA VAL A 275 -27.96 4.20 8.18
C VAL A 275 -28.90 3.72 9.26
N GLN A 276 -28.38 3.03 10.27
CA GLN A 276 -29.11 2.84 11.51
C GLN A 276 -29.28 4.25 12.12
N ARG A 277 -30.47 4.83 11.95
CA ARG A 277 -30.90 5.93 12.82
C ARG A 277 -30.96 5.34 14.24
N VAL A 278 -29.93 5.56 15.02
CA VAL A 278 -30.01 5.38 16.46
C VAL A 278 -31.01 6.45 16.92
N VAL A 279 -32.27 6.04 17.10
CA VAL A 279 -33.25 6.85 17.80
C VAL A 279 -32.81 6.75 19.28
N VAL A 280 -32.05 7.72 19.72
CA VAL A 280 -31.78 7.90 21.15
C VAL A 280 -33.14 8.25 21.77
N PRO A 281 -33.74 7.42 22.65
CA PRO A 281 -34.97 7.79 23.34
C PRO A 281 -34.70 9.08 24.10
N ASN A 282 -35.61 10.05 24.00
CA ASN A 282 -35.52 11.23 24.85
C ASN A 282 -35.35 10.76 26.31
N PRO A 283 -34.42 11.34 27.07
CA PRO A 283 -34.33 11.04 28.51
C PRO A 283 -35.70 11.30 29.14
N PRO A 284 -36.16 10.45 30.09
CA PRO A 284 -37.43 10.65 30.76
C PRO A 284 -37.42 12.04 31.39
N GLU A 285 -38.52 12.77 31.22
CA GLU A 285 -38.72 14.06 31.88
C GLU A 285 -38.40 13.90 33.35
N GLN A 286 -37.42 14.63 33.83
CA GLN A 286 -37.09 14.65 35.27
C GLN A 286 -38.29 15.24 36.00
N PRO A 287 -38.81 14.60 37.07
CA PRO A 287 -39.84 15.19 37.86
C PRO A 287 -39.33 16.48 38.47
N GLU A 288 -40.17 17.53 38.43
CA GLU A 288 -39.86 18.85 39.00
C GLU A 288 -39.25 18.68 40.38
N ALA A 289 -38.04 19.22 40.56
CA ALA A 289 -37.32 19.15 41.81
C ALA A 289 -38.11 19.88 42.92
N ALA A 290 -38.66 19.09 43.86
CA ALA A 290 -39.20 19.63 45.09
C ALA A 290 -38.14 20.50 45.79
N SER A 291 -38.49 21.72 46.13
CA SER A 291 -37.65 22.71 46.76
C SER A 291 -36.98 22.18 48.05
N VAL A 292 -35.68 21.93 47.95
CA VAL A 292 -34.86 21.54 49.11
C VAL A 292 -34.59 22.79 49.95
N PRO A 293 -34.88 22.81 51.29
CA PRO A 293 -34.59 23.96 52.14
C PRO A 293 -33.08 24.19 52.26
N ARG A 294 -32.65 25.43 52.07
CA ARG A 294 -31.26 25.89 52.17
C ARG A 294 -30.62 25.50 53.50
N ARG A 295 -29.66 24.58 53.49
CA ARG A 295 -28.80 24.30 54.64
C ARG A 295 -27.83 25.46 54.84
N ARG A 296 -27.73 25.89 56.14
CA ARG A 296 -26.81 26.89 56.64
C ARG A 296 -25.38 26.55 56.29
N VAL A 297 -24.69 27.50 55.64
CA VAL A 297 -23.24 27.40 55.33
C VAL A 297 -22.49 27.60 56.67
N LEU A 298 -21.73 26.57 57.08
CA LEU A 298 -20.74 26.67 58.16
C LEU A 298 -19.47 27.30 57.56
N ARG A 299 -18.95 28.35 58.31
CA ARG A 299 -17.72 29.07 57.96
C ARG A 299 -16.49 28.15 58.07
N PRO A 300 -15.44 28.37 57.29
CA PRO A 300 -14.20 27.60 57.40
C PRO A 300 -13.44 27.92 58.67
N PHE A 301 -12.82 26.87 59.20
CA PHE A 301 -11.96 26.94 60.41
C PHE A 301 -10.64 27.66 60.07
N GLU A 302 -10.27 28.74 60.70
CA GLU A 302 -8.96 29.40 60.64
C GLU A 302 -7.91 28.48 61.27
N ARG A 303 -6.88 28.10 60.55
CA ARG A 303 -5.68 27.48 61.14
C ARG A 303 -4.78 28.56 61.73
N THR A 304 -4.67 28.58 63.06
CA THR A 304 -3.62 29.32 63.78
C THR A 304 -2.27 28.65 63.54
N GLY A 305 -1.28 29.42 63.13
CA GLY A 305 0.10 29.00 62.94
C GLY A 305 0.76 28.57 64.28
N GLY A 306 1.56 27.48 64.15
CA GLY A 306 2.51 27.04 65.19
C GLY A 306 3.82 26.75 64.51
N GLU A 307 4.83 27.58 64.77
CA GLU A 307 6.23 27.34 64.37
C GLU A 307 6.76 26.15 65.16
N VAL A 308 7.53 25.26 64.48
CA VAL A 308 8.35 24.26 65.16
C VAL A 308 9.81 24.52 64.78
N PRO A 309 10.72 24.63 65.80
CA PRO A 309 12.10 24.99 65.58
C PRO A 309 12.93 23.78 65.07
N VAL A 310 13.92 24.14 64.27
CA VAL A 310 14.97 23.25 63.78
C VAL A 310 15.96 22.93 64.90
N SER A 311 16.31 21.63 64.95
CA SER A 311 17.61 21.19 65.50
C SER A 311 18.04 19.93 64.75
#